data_8d03ebbfea81050b382d884e4f580df1
#
_entry.id   8d03ebbfea81050b382d884e4f580df1
#
_cell.length_a   1.000
_cell.length_b   1.000
_cell.length_c   1.000
_cell.angle_alpha   90.00
_cell.angle_beta   90.00
_cell.angle_gamma   90.00
#
_symmetry.space_group_name_H-M   'P 1'
#
loop_
_entity.id
_entity.type
_entity.pdbx_description
1 polymer ?
#
loop_
_entity_poly.entity_id
_entity_poly.type
_entity_poly.pdbx_seq_one_letter_code
_entity_poly.pdbx_strand_id
1 'polypeptide(L)'
;MGSDLVSIIMPSYNCGKYVEETIHSVLAQTYQNWEIIFMDDCSTDDTIKKVSALRDKDNRIHVYQNIANLGAAVSRNNALREARGRWIAFLDSDDLWESTKLEKQIRFMEENEYFFSYTDYQEIDNESKAKGVFISGPEHITKQGMYNFCWPGCLTVMYDASKIGLIQIEDIKKNNDYAMWLKICKKADCYLLDECLARYRRGRAGSVSSHSITTMIRWHYKLWHDAEGKGALSSLWLTGMNLIYGFYKKQKYVKKAEK
;
A
#
# COMPACT_ATOMS: atom_id res chain seq x y z
N MET A 1 7.38 2.47 24.01
CA MET A 1 6.69 2.41 22.73
C MET A 1 5.35 3.06 22.94
N GLY A 2 5.10 4.16 22.26
CA GLY A 2 3.87 4.93 22.41
C GLY A 2 2.67 4.10 21.97
N SER A 3 1.69 4.14 22.82
CA SER A 3 0.30 3.80 22.60
C SER A 3 -0.13 3.84 21.13
N ASP A 4 -0.74 2.83 20.63
CA ASP A 4 -1.74 2.74 19.53
C ASP A 4 -1.67 3.78 18.39
N LEU A 5 -0.56 4.53 18.25
CA LEU A 5 -0.32 5.47 17.16
C LEU A 5 -0.23 4.73 15.82
N VAL A 6 -0.90 5.25 14.81
CA VAL A 6 -0.79 4.79 13.43
C VAL A 6 0.17 5.71 12.67
N SER A 7 1.27 5.19 12.14
CA SER A 7 2.08 5.90 11.15
C SER A 7 1.61 5.54 9.75
N ILE A 8 1.11 6.53 9.03
CA ILE A 8 0.62 6.41 7.64
C ILE A 8 1.76 6.76 6.70
N ILE A 9 2.27 5.77 5.99
CA ILE A 9 3.39 5.91 5.06
C ILE A 9 2.87 6.37 3.71
N MET A 10 3.21 7.61 3.33
CA MET A 10 2.68 8.25 2.13
C MET A 10 3.83 8.74 1.22
N PRO A 11 4.36 7.88 0.33
CA PRO A 11 5.29 8.32 -0.70
C PRO A 11 4.56 9.14 -1.76
N SER A 12 5.21 10.16 -2.32
CA SER A 12 4.60 11.04 -3.31
C SER A 12 5.58 11.48 -4.38
N TYR A 13 5.10 11.57 -5.62
CA TYR A 13 5.80 12.22 -6.72
C TYR A 13 4.81 12.81 -7.71
N ASN A 14 4.85 14.13 -7.91
CA ASN A 14 3.98 14.86 -8.84
C ASN A 14 2.49 14.49 -8.69
N CYS A 15 1.97 14.67 -7.46
CA CYS A 15 0.58 14.35 -7.09
C CYS A 15 -0.26 15.58 -6.73
N GLY A 16 0.15 16.77 -7.13
CA GLY A 16 -0.52 18.03 -6.77
C GLY A 16 -2.02 18.07 -7.10
N LYS A 17 -2.47 17.32 -8.12
CA LYS A 17 -3.90 17.20 -8.44
C LYS A 17 -4.71 16.46 -7.36
N TYR A 18 -4.13 15.49 -6.65
CA TYR A 18 -4.86 14.53 -5.84
C TYR A 18 -4.53 14.60 -4.34
N VAL A 19 -3.34 15.06 -4.00
CA VAL A 19 -2.78 14.95 -2.65
C VAL A 19 -3.62 15.62 -1.57
N GLU A 20 -4.30 16.72 -1.86
CA GLU A 20 -5.19 17.38 -0.90
C GLU A 20 -6.40 16.50 -0.56
N GLU A 21 -7.04 15.89 -1.57
CA GLU A 21 -8.16 14.97 -1.37
C GLU A 21 -7.71 13.73 -0.57
N THR A 22 -6.53 13.18 -0.88
CA THR A 22 -5.94 12.05 -0.15
C THR A 22 -5.74 12.40 1.34
N ILE A 23 -5.10 13.52 1.65
CA ILE A 23 -4.87 13.95 3.04
C ILE A 23 -6.20 14.25 3.75
N HIS A 24 -7.17 14.86 3.09
CA HIS A 24 -8.49 15.08 3.67
C HIS A 24 -9.22 13.77 4.02
N SER A 25 -9.00 12.69 3.28
CA SER A 25 -9.54 11.37 3.62
C SER A 25 -8.93 10.80 4.91
N VAL A 26 -7.69 11.17 5.24
CA VAL A 26 -7.05 10.83 6.52
C VAL A 26 -7.52 11.75 7.65
N LEU A 27 -7.62 13.05 7.39
CA LEU A 27 -8.16 14.01 8.37
C LEU A 27 -9.58 13.65 8.83
N ALA A 28 -10.37 13.03 7.94
CA ALA A 28 -11.74 12.58 8.21
C ALA A 28 -11.82 11.24 8.98
N GLN A 29 -10.70 10.57 9.33
CA GLN A 29 -10.73 9.30 10.05
C GLN A 29 -11.37 9.45 11.43
N THR A 30 -12.22 8.49 11.82
CA THR A 30 -12.81 8.44 13.17
C THR A 30 -11.77 8.13 14.24
N TYR A 31 -10.76 7.33 13.92
CA TYR A 31 -9.60 7.10 14.77
C TYR A 31 -8.63 8.26 14.67
N GLN A 32 -8.38 8.98 15.77
CA GLN A 32 -7.64 10.25 15.76
C GLN A 32 -6.16 10.15 16.10
N ASN A 33 -5.68 8.99 16.63
CA ASN A 33 -4.29 8.83 17.03
C ASN A 33 -3.41 8.32 15.88
N TRP A 34 -3.17 9.19 14.90
CA TRP A 34 -2.35 8.91 13.72
C TRP A 34 -1.36 10.04 13.43
N GLU A 35 -0.34 9.71 12.66
CA GLU A 35 0.55 10.65 11.98
C GLU A 35 0.65 10.28 10.50
N ILE A 36 0.81 11.28 9.63
CA ILE A 36 1.19 11.09 8.22
C ILE A 36 2.70 11.32 8.11
N ILE A 37 3.41 10.36 7.56
CA ILE A 37 4.80 10.49 7.12
C ILE A 37 4.78 10.68 5.61
N PHE A 38 4.67 11.94 5.18
CA PHE A 38 4.66 12.31 3.77
C PHE A 38 6.10 12.42 3.27
N MET A 39 6.47 11.59 2.30
CA MET A 39 7.81 11.55 1.71
C MET A 39 7.74 11.96 0.24
N ASP A 40 8.09 13.19 -0.05
CA ASP A 40 8.16 13.70 -1.42
C ASP A 40 9.41 13.22 -2.14
N ASP A 41 9.23 12.65 -3.31
CA ASP A 41 10.31 12.12 -4.14
C ASP A 41 10.81 13.16 -5.17
N CYS A 42 11.06 14.39 -4.70
CA CYS A 42 11.53 15.50 -5.51
C CYS A 42 10.51 15.96 -6.58
N SER A 43 9.26 16.22 -6.15
CA SER A 43 8.20 16.71 -7.02
C SER A 43 8.54 18.08 -7.63
N THR A 44 8.10 18.28 -8.87
CA THR A 44 8.30 19.52 -9.66
C THR A 44 7.01 20.30 -9.87
N ASP A 45 5.88 19.74 -9.45
CA ASP A 45 4.57 20.38 -9.48
C ASP A 45 4.24 21.06 -8.12
N ASP A 46 2.98 21.42 -7.90
CA ASP A 46 2.53 22.10 -6.68
C ASP A 46 2.29 21.17 -5.47
N THR A 47 2.69 19.89 -5.54
CA THR A 47 2.52 18.89 -4.47
C THR A 47 3.01 19.40 -3.12
N ILE A 48 4.28 19.78 -3.02
CA ILE A 48 4.89 20.22 -1.74
C ILE A 48 4.21 21.48 -1.20
N LYS A 49 3.87 22.43 -2.07
CA LYS A 49 3.17 23.67 -1.66
C LYS A 49 1.84 23.35 -0.97
N LYS A 50 1.06 22.44 -1.54
CA LYS A 50 -0.25 22.01 -1.03
C LYS A 50 -0.14 21.27 0.30
N VAL A 51 0.78 20.30 0.37
CA VAL A 51 0.97 19.51 1.59
C VAL A 51 1.51 20.38 2.74
N SER A 52 2.43 21.31 2.45
CA SER A 52 2.94 22.24 3.46
C SER A 52 1.82 23.14 4.05
N ALA A 53 0.89 23.60 3.22
CA ALA A 53 -0.27 24.36 3.70
C ALA A 53 -1.23 23.54 4.58
N LEU A 54 -1.30 22.22 4.42
CA LEU A 54 -2.06 21.32 5.29
C LEU A 54 -1.29 21.02 6.58
N ARG A 55 0.02 20.77 6.50
CA ARG A 55 0.91 20.60 7.67
C ARG A 55 0.84 21.79 8.62
N ASP A 56 0.79 23.01 8.09
CA ASP A 56 0.74 24.24 8.90
C ASP A 56 -0.59 24.36 9.69
N LYS A 57 -1.61 23.57 9.33
CA LYS A 57 -2.90 23.48 10.02
C LYS A 57 -3.03 22.27 10.94
N ASP A 58 -2.25 21.20 10.71
CA ASP A 58 -2.30 19.96 11.49
C ASP A 58 -0.89 19.41 11.70
N ASN A 59 -0.42 19.43 12.93
CA ASN A 59 0.93 19.02 13.32
C ASN A 59 1.17 17.50 13.25
N ARG A 60 0.14 16.70 12.99
CA ARG A 60 0.25 15.25 12.74
C ARG A 60 0.75 14.94 11.32
N ILE A 61 0.86 15.94 10.45
CA ILE A 61 1.37 15.80 9.09
C ILE A 61 2.86 16.16 9.09
N HIS A 62 3.72 15.15 8.91
CA HIS A 62 5.16 15.32 8.82
C HIS A 62 5.58 15.25 7.35
N VAL A 63 6.26 16.30 6.86
CA VAL A 63 6.65 16.43 5.46
C VAL A 63 8.16 16.32 5.35
N TYR A 64 8.61 15.36 4.56
CA TYR A 64 10.01 15.14 4.22
C TYR A 64 10.18 15.15 2.71
N GLN A 65 11.38 15.45 2.25
CA GLN A 65 11.71 15.48 0.83
C GLN A 65 13.03 14.75 0.56
N ASN A 66 13.04 13.88 -0.43
CA ASN A 66 14.25 13.27 -0.94
C ASN A 66 15.11 14.32 -1.67
N ILE A 67 16.43 14.11 -1.66
CA ILE A 67 17.39 15.01 -2.33
C ILE A 67 17.33 14.90 -3.87
N ALA A 68 16.73 13.83 -4.40
CA ALA A 68 16.53 13.55 -5.83
C ALA A 68 15.34 12.61 -5.98
N ASN A 69 14.87 12.37 -7.20
CA ASN A 69 13.88 11.31 -7.47
C ASN A 69 14.55 9.94 -7.34
N LEU A 70 14.30 9.27 -6.21
CA LEU A 70 14.88 7.99 -5.82
C LEU A 70 13.91 6.80 -6.05
N GLY A 71 12.68 7.08 -6.42
CA GLY A 71 11.63 6.08 -6.65
C GLY A 71 10.86 5.66 -5.40
N ALA A 72 9.73 5.00 -5.63
CA ALA A 72 8.75 4.68 -4.60
C ALA A 72 9.28 3.75 -3.49
N ALA A 73 10.18 2.81 -3.82
CA ALA A 73 10.76 1.89 -2.84
C ALA A 73 11.62 2.64 -1.81
N VAL A 74 12.52 3.49 -2.29
CA VAL A 74 13.40 4.30 -1.43
C VAL A 74 12.58 5.30 -0.63
N SER A 75 11.61 5.97 -1.25
CA SER A 75 10.72 6.90 -0.55
C SER A 75 9.92 6.22 0.57
N ARG A 76 9.38 5.00 0.35
CA ARG A 76 8.73 4.23 1.41
C ARG A 76 9.70 3.86 2.53
N ASN A 77 10.91 3.43 2.20
CA ASN A 77 11.93 3.12 3.19
C ASN A 77 12.31 4.35 4.03
N ASN A 78 12.45 5.51 3.39
CA ASN A 78 12.75 6.76 4.09
C ASN A 78 11.59 7.14 5.02
N ALA A 79 10.35 7.08 4.55
CA ALA A 79 9.17 7.33 5.37
C ALA A 79 9.05 6.36 6.56
N LEU A 80 9.33 5.07 6.34
CA LEU A 80 9.30 4.06 7.40
C LEU A 80 10.33 4.31 8.50
N ARG A 81 11.50 4.92 8.20
CA ARG A 81 12.49 5.28 9.23
C ARG A 81 12.02 6.38 10.18
N GLU A 82 11.12 7.24 9.71
CA GLU A 82 10.53 8.32 10.48
C GLU A 82 9.28 7.88 11.27
N ALA A 83 8.76 6.68 10.99
CA ALA A 83 7.56 6.15 11.63
C ALA A 83 7.78 5.83 13.11
N ARG A 84 6.86 6.27 13.97
CA ARG A 84 6.90 6.10 15.44
C ARG A 84 5.75 5.25 15.96
N GLY A 85 4.76 4.95 15.10
CA GLY A 85 3.54 4.23 15.45
C GLY A 85 3.77 2.75 15.71
N ARG A 86 2.92 2.19 16.56
CA ARG A 86 2.74 0.74 16.69
C ARG A 86 2.17 0.16 15.39
N TRP A 87 1.17 0.83 14.83
CA TRP A 87 0.51 0.43 13.60
C TRP A 87 1.15 1.14 12.41
N ILE A 88 1.53 0.39 11.40
CA ILE A 88 2.01 0.94 10.14
C ILE A 88 0.96 0.69 9.06
N ALA A 89 0.48 1.75 8.43
CA ALA A 89 -0.46 1.70 7.32
C ALA A 89 0.13 2.42 6.10
N PHE A 90 -0.34 2.07 4.90
CA PHE A 90 0.18 2.61 3.64
C PHE A 90 -0.93 3.29 2.86
N LEU A 91 -0.66 4.48 2.34
CA LEU A 91 -1.57 5.22 1.46
C LEU A 91 -0.76 5.96 0.41
N ASP A 92 -0.91 5.60 -0.85
CA ASP A 92 -0.31 6.36 -1.94
C ASP A 92 -1.03 7.71 -2.10
N SER A 93 -0.31 8.76 -2.49
CA SER A 93 -0.76 10.16 -2.43
C SER A 93 -1.85 10.54 -3.46
N ASP A 94 -2.41 9.56 -4.15
CA ASP A 94 -3.52 9.69 -5.11
C ASP A 94 -4.72 8.79 -4.81
N ASP A 95 -4.67 8.00 -3.73
CA ASP A 95 -5.72 7.10 -3.28
C ASP A 95 -6.51 7.68 -2.10
N LEU A 96 -7.65 7.06 -1.75
CA LEU A 96 -8.51 7.55 -0.68
C LEU A 96 -8.86 6.44 0.31
N TRP A 97 -9.14 6.82 1.54
CA TRP A 97 -9.70 5.96 2.58
C TRP A 97 -11.12 6.34 2.97
N GLU A 98 -11.92 5.35 3.34
CA GLU A 98 -13.18 5.56 4.04
C GLU A 98 -12.90 6.03 5.48
N SER A 99 -13.75 6.89 6.02
CA SER A 99 -13.52 7.57 7.30
C SER A 99 -13.38 6.62 8.51
N THR A 100 -13.87 5.41 8.43
CA THR A 100 -13.83 4.41 9.52
C THR A 100 -12.72 3.36 9.36
N LYS A 101 -11.85 3.52 8.34
CA LYS A 101 -10.86 2.48 8.00
C LYS A 101 -9.91 2.16 9.16
N LEU A 102 -9.28 3.16 9.73
CA LEU A 102 -8.28 2.93 10.79
C LEU A 102 -8.93 2.28 12.02
N GLU A 103 -10.05 2.81 12.49
CA GLU A 103 -10.77 2.30 13.65
C GLU A 103 -11.18 0.84 13.47
N LYS A 104 -11.81 0.51 12.34
CA LYS A 104 -12.29 -0.84 12.06
C LYS A 104 -11.14 -1.84 11.91
N GLN A 105 -10.07 -1.45 11.22
CA GLN A 105 -8.95 -2.35 10.96
C GLN A 105 -8.13 -2.60 12.22
N ILE A 106 -7.90 -1.60 13.08
CA ILE A 106 -7.26 -1.77 14.38
C ILE A 106 -8.08 -2.71 15.26
N ARG A 107 -9.38 -2.44 15.41
CA ARG A 107 -10.29 -3.27 16.19
C ARG A 107 -10.26 -4.73 15.72
N PHE A 108 -10.36 -4.96 14.41
CA PHE A 108 -10.29 -6.30 13.81
C PHE A 108 -8.98 -7.01 14.17
N MET A 109 -7.85 -6.29 14.10
CA MET A 109 -6.55 -6.86 14.42
C MET A 109 -6.40 -7.16 15.91
N GLU A 110 -6.89 -6.30 16.78
CA GLU A 110 -6.80 -6.49 18.24
C GLU A 110 -7.73 -7.59 18.75
N GLU A 111 -8.99 -7.62 18.31
CA GLU A 111 -9.97 -8.63 18.73
C GLU A 111 -9.58 -10.06 18.33
N ASN A 112 -8.79 -10.21 17.24
CA ASN A 112 -8.38 -11.51 16.72
C ASN A 112 -6.90 -11.82 16.93
N GLU A 113 -6.14 -10.95 17.61
CA GLU A 113 -4.68 -11.06 17.78
C GLU A 113 -3.91 -11.18 16.45
N TYR A 114 -4.37 -10.49 15.41
CA TYR A 114 -3.73 -10.44 14.09
C TYR A 114 -2.68 -9.34 14.03
N PHE A 115 -1.54 -9.62 13.41
CA PHE A 115 -0.42 -8.68 13.31
C PHE A 115 -0.23 -8.12 11.91
N PHE A 116 -0.96 -8.63 10.93
CA PHE A 116 -0.93 -8.17 9.55
C PHE A 116 -2.32 -8.37 8.92
N SER A 117 -2.89 -7.31 8.37
CA SER A 117 -4.22 -7.35 7.76
C SER A 117 -4.31 -6.46 6.53
N TYR A 118 -5.38 -6.68 5.75
CA TYR A 118 -5.76 -5.86 4.63
C TYR A 118 -7.30 -5.77 4.52
N THR A 119 -7.78 -4.86 3.68
CA THR A 119 -9.21 -4.66 3.44
C THR A 119 -9.55 -4.82 1.97
N ASP A 120 -10.83 -4.86 1.64
CA ASP A 120 -11.29 -4.67 0.29
C ASP A 120 -11.14 -3.20 -0.15
N TYR A 121 -11.16 -2.99 -1.47
CA TYR A 121 -11.16 -1.66 -2.05
C TYR A 121 -11.96 -1.59 -3.34
N GLN A 122 -12.37 -0.37 -3.72
CA GLN A 122 -13.01 -0.11 -5.00
C GLN A 122 -12.12 0.75 -5.90
N GLU A 123 -12.29 0.60 -7.22
CA GLU A 123 -11.63 1.48 -8.19
C GLU A 123 -12.43 2.78 -8.38
N ILE A 124 -11.69 3.90 -8.42
CA ILE A 124 -12.20 5.22 -8.79
C ILE A 124 -11.45 5.74 -10.04
N ASP A 125 -12.06 6.70 -10.73
CA ASP A 125 -11.43 7.40 -11.85
C ASP A 125 -10.63 8.65 -11.39
N ASN A 126 -10.16 9.43 -12.35
CA ASN A 126 -9.37 10.64 -12.08
C ASN A 126 -10.18 11.79 -11.43
N GLU A 127 -11.50 11.70 -11.43
CA GLU A 127 -12.45 12.63 -10.80
C GLU A 127 -13.08 12.03 -9.53
N SER A 128 -12.43 10.99 -8.95
CA SER A 128 -12.86 10.29 -7.72
C SER A 128 -14.22 9.60 -7.83
N LYS A 129 -14.76 9.39 -9.04
CA LYS A 129 -16.01 8.69 -9.25
C LYS A 129 -15.78 7.18 -9.23
N ALA A 130 -16.68 6.46 -8.56
CA ALA A 130 -16.64 5.01 -8.49
C ALA A 130 -16.78 4.38 -9.90
N LYS A 131 -15.92 3.42 -10.21
CA LYS A 131 -15.95 2.66 -11.48
C LYS A 131 -16.83 1.41 -11.39
N GLY A 132 -17.44 1.14 -10.24
CA GLY A 132 -18.21 -0.08 -10.00
C GLY A 132 -17.36 -1.35 -10.03
N VAL A 133 -16.07 -1.25 -9.75
CA VAL A 133 -15.15 -2.39 -9.68
C VAL A 133 -14.67 -2.51 -8.24
N PHE A 134 -14.96 -3.67 -7.61
CA PHE A 134 -14.57 -3.99 -6.25
C PHE A 134 -13.53 -5.11 -6.27
N ILE A 135 -12.51 -4.98 -5.45
CA ILE A 135 -11.39 -5.92 -5.38
C ILE A 135 -11.28 -6.42 -3.94
N SER A 136 -11.28 -7.75 -3.81
CA SER A 136 -11.10 -8.48 -2.57
C SER A 136 -9.92 -9.48 -2.69
N GLY A 137 -9.83 -10.42 -1.75
CA GLY A 137 -8.84 -11.49 -1.74
C GLY A 137 -9.20 -12.61 -0.77
N PRO A 138 -8.27 -13.54 -0.48
CA PRO A 138 -8.47 -14.62 0.49
C PRO A 138 -8.60 -14.09 1.93
N GLU A 139 -9.50 -14.69 2.72
CA GLU A 139 -9.67 -14.36 4.15
C GLU A 139 -8.38 -14.53 4.95
N HIS A 140 -7.58 -15.54 4.62
CA HIS A 140 -6.32 -15.86 5.27
C HIS A 140 -5.22 -16.12 4.24
N ILE A 141 -4.10 -15.44 4.37
CA ILE A 141 -2.93 -15.53 3.49
C ILE A 141 -1.72 -15.93 4.33
N THR A 142 -1.30 -17.17 4.19
CA THR A 142 -0.04 -17.65 4.78
C THR A 142 1.17 -17.16 3.98
N LYS A 143 2.37 -17.39 4.49
CA LYS A 143 3.62 -17.17 3.72
C LYS A 143 3.54 -17.83 2.33
N GLN A 144 3.09 -19.08 2.23
CA GLN A 144 2.96 -19.76 0.92
C GLN A 144 1.90 -19.08 0.05
N GLY A 145 0.78 -18.68 0.63
CA GLY A 145 -0.27 -17.93 -0.07
C GLY A 145 0.25 -16.63 -0.65
N MET A 146 1.10 -15.90 0.08
CA MET A 146 1.74 -14.67 -0.41
C MET A 146 2.79 -14.96 -1.50
N TYR A 147 3.50 -16.09 -1.46
CA TYR A 147 4.41 -16.51 -2.54
C TYR A 147 3.67 -16.82 -3.85
N ASN A 148 2.43 -17.28 -3.76
CA ASN A 148 1.63 -17.55 -4.94
C ASN A 148 1.20 -16.27 -5.67
N PHE A 149 0.84 -15.22 -4.91
CA PHE A 149 0.40 -13.95 -5.49
C PHE A 149 0.39 -12.78 -4.48
N CYS A 150 0.56 -11.55 -4.97
CA CYS A 150 0.33 -10.33 -4.21
C CYS A 150 -1.18 -10.06 -4.07
N TRP A 151 -1.77 -10.52 -2.96
CA TRP A 151 -3.22 -10.38 -2.74
C TRP A 151 -3.62 -8.97 -2.30
N PRO A 152 -2.98 -8.35 -1.26
CA PRO A 152 -3.35 -7.04 -0.77
C PRO A 152 -3.03 -5.91 -1.76
N GLY A 153 -3.89 -4.93 -1.85
CA GLY A 153 -3.55 -3.63 -2.43
C GLY A 153 -2.78 -2.78 -1.41
N CYS A 154 -1.80 -2.00 -1.85
CA CYS A 154 -0.94 -1.23 -0.96
C CYS A 154 -1.75 -0.36 0.03
N LEU A 155 -2.72 0.40 -0.48
CA LEU A 155 -3.59 1.29 0.30
C LEU A 155 -4.47 0.59 1.35
N THR A 156 -4.57 -0.74 1.32
CA THR A 156 -5.45 -1.52 2.21
C THR A 156 -4.73 -2.08 3.42
N VAL A 157 -3.41 -2.13 3.39
CA VAL A 157 -2.58 -2.86 4.35
C VAL A 157 -2.37 -2.09 5.65
N MET A 158 -2.36 -2.84 6.75
CA MET A 158 -1.89 -2.42 8.07
C MET A 158 -1.14 -3.57 8.75
N TYR A 159 -0.07 -3.26 9.50
CA TYR A 159 0.62 -4.25 10.33
C TYR A 159 1.08 -3.68 11.67
N ASP A 160 1.26 -4.55 12.67
CA ASP A 160 1.77 -4.22 14.01
C ASP A 160 3.30 -4.25 14.03
N ALA A 161 3.92 -3.06 13.98
CA ALA A 161 5.38 -2.93 14.01
C ALA A 161 5.98 -3.33 15.37
N SER A 162 5.21 -3.35 16.47
CA SER A 162 5.71 -3.82 17.75
C SER A 162 5.98 -5.33 17.78
N LYS A 163 5.30 -6.08 16.90
CA LYS A 163 5.45 -7.53 16.73
C LYS A 163 6.35 -7.89 15.56
N ILE A 164 6.24 -7.15 14.47
CA ILE A 164 6.91 -7.45 13.18
C ILE A 164 8.23 -6.66 13.04
N GLY A 165 8.32 -5.48 13.64
CA GLY A 165 9.39 -4.51 13.41
C GLY A 165 9.14 -3.67 12.17
N LEU A 166 9.92 -2.61 11.97
CA LEU A 166 9.90 -1.82 10.75
C LEU A 166 10.56 -2.59 9.61
N ILE A 167 9.80 -2.84 8.54
CA ILE A 167 10.27 -3.61 7.39
C ILE A 167 10.82 -2.67 6.33
N GLN A 168 12.08 -2.85 5.98
CA GLN A 168 12.72 -2.18 4.85
C GLN A 168 12.77 -3.11 3.65
N ILE A 169 12.63 -2.58 2.46
CA ILE A 169 12.65 -3.34 1.20
C ILE A 169 13.86 -2.96 0.34
N GLU A 170 14.20 -3.85 -0.57
CA GLU A 170 15.21 -3.61 -1.57
C GLU A 170 14.76 -2.52 -2.56
N ASP A 171 15.71 -1.78 -3.13
CA ASP A 171 15.45 -0.79 -4.17
C ASP A 171 15.07 -1.49 -5.48
N ILE A 172 13.81 -1.85 -5.59
CA ILE A 172 13.23 -2.41 -6.81
C ILE A 172 12.17 -1.47 -7.38
N LYS A 173 12.25 -1.20 -8.68
CA LYS A 173 11.36 -0.24 -9.36
C LYS A 173 9.88 -0.63 -9.30
N LYS A 174 9.58 -1.91 -9.30
CA LYS A 174 8.21 -2.47 -9.36
C LYS A 174 8.06 -3.59 -8.33
N ASN A 175 6.82 -3.89 -7.94
CA ASN A 175 6.51 -4.90 -6.93
C ASN A 175 7.21 -4.63 -5.58
N ASN A 176 7.51 -3.36 -5.27
CA ASN A 176 8.15 -3.00 -4.01
C ASN A 176 7.22 -3.23 -2.80
N ASP A 177 5.92 -2.99 -2.97
CA ASP A 177 4.87 -3.35 -2.03
C ASP A 177 4.82 -4.88 -1.83
N TYR A 178 4.84 -5.64 -2.93
CA TYR A 178 4.85 -7.10 -2.85
C TYR A 178 6.10 -7.62 -2.12
N ALA A 179 7.29 -7.07 -2.40
CA ALA A 179 8.50 -7.43 -1.66
C ALA A 179 8.35 -7.18 -0.15
N MET A 180 7.67 -6.10 0.23
CA MET A 180 7.38 -5.80 1.64
C MET A 180 6.44 -6.83 2.24
N TRP A 181 5.33 -7.18 1.56
CA TRP A 181 4.38 -8.19 2.07
C TRP A 181 5.01 -9.57 2.20
N LEU A 182 5.91 -9.96 1.31
CA LEU A 182 6.68 -11.19 1.43
C LEU A 182 7.54 -11.21 2.69
N LYS A 183 8.19 -10.09 3.05
CA LYS A 183 8.98 -9.99 4.28
C LYS A 183 8.11 -10.03 5.54
N ILE A 184 6.97 -9.35 5.52
CA ILE A 184 6.02 -9.36 6.65
C ILE A 184 5.44 -10.76 6.83
N CYS A 185 5.03 -11.46 5.75
CA CYS A 185 4.50 -12.82 5.81
C CYS A 185 5.53 -13.89 6.24
N LYS A 186 6.82 -13.55 6.32
CA LYS A 186 7.81 -14.42 6.99
C LYS A 186 7.66 -14.42 8.51
N LYS A 187 6.94 -13.42 9.08
CA LYS A 187 6.78 -13.21 10.53
C LYS A 187 5.34 -13.34 11.02
N ALA A 188 4.35 -13.04 10.18
CA ALA A 188 2.94 -13.11 10.50
C ALA A 188 2.10 -13.40 9.26
N ASP A 189 1.04 -14.17 9.40
CA ASP A 189 0.04 -14.36 8.35
C ASP A 189 -0.79 -13.09 8.15
N CYS A 190 -1.37 -12.92 6.95
CA CYS A 190 -2.19 -11.76 6.60
C CYS A 190 -3.67 -12.13 6.55
N TYR A 191 -4.53 -11.30 7.13
CA TYR A 191 -5.97 -11.55 7.26
C TYR A 191 -6.79 -10.45 6.60
N LEU A 192 -7.88 -10.82 5.95
CA LEU A 192 -8.82 -9.92 5.32
C LEU A 192 -9.85 -9.43 6.33
N LEU A 193 -9.97 -8.11 6.49
CA LEU A 193 -11.19 -7.48 6.94
C LEU A 193 -12.09 -7.28 5.72
N ASP A 194 -13.13 -8.13 5.58
CA ASP A 194 -14.05 -8.16 4.43
C ASP A 194 -14.99 -6.92 4.43
N GLU A 195 -14.37 -5.74 4.37
CA GLU A 195 -15.04 -4.45 4.22
C GLU A 195 -14.30 -3.59 3.19
N CYS A 196 -15.05 -2.89 2.33
CA CYS A 196 -14.50 -1.98 1.33
C CYS A 196 -14.18 -0.62 1.98
N LEU A 197 -12.95 -0.46 2.47
CA LEU A 197 -12.51 0.69 3.25
C LEU A 197 -11.48 1.58 2.55
N ALA A 198 -11.21 1.33 1.26
CA ALA A 198 -10.27 2.11 0.49
C ALA A 198 -10.73 2.28 -0.97
N ARG A 199 -10.25 3.34 -1.63
CA ARG A 199 -10.56 3.67 -3.02
C ARG A 199 -9.27 3.87 -3.79
N TYR A 200 -9.03 2.99 -4.77
CA TYR A 200 -7.85 2.99 -5.61
C TYR A 200 -8.09 3.80 -6.90
N ARG A 201 -7.26 4.81 -7.13
CA ARG A 201 -7.35 5.63 -8.34
C ARG A 201 -6.67 4.96 -9.53
N ARG A 202 -7.47 4.65 -10.54
CA ARG A 202 -7.00 3.94 -11.73
C ARG A 202 -7.11 4.78 -12.99
N GLY A 203 -6.04 4.76 -13.79
CA GLY A 203 -6.01 5.44 -15.11
C GLY A 203 -5.28 6.78 -15.08
N ARG A 204 -4.57 7.10 -14.00
CA ARG A 204 -3.70 8.27 -13.92
C ARG A 204 -2.58 8.16 -14.96
N ALA A 205 -2.29 9.26 -15.67
CA ALA A 205 -1.12 9.38 -16.52
C ALA A 205 0.16 9.20 -15.68
N GLY A 206 1.08 8.34 -16.12
CA GLY A 206 2.30 8.01 -15.36
C GLY A 206 2.11 6.95 -14.28
N SER A 207 0.92 6.36 -14.13
CA SER A 207 0.67 5.26 -13.18
C SER A 207 1.61 4.08 -13.43
N VAL A 208 2.16 3.57 -12.33
CA VAL A 208 3.07 2.43 -12.30
C VAL A 208 2.39 1.12 -12.69
N SER A 209 1.05 1.07 -12.72
CA SER A 209 0.24 -0.15 -12.84
C SER A 209 -0.14 -0.58 -14.26
N SER A 210 0.12 0.22 -15.31
CA SER A 210 -0.26 -0.12 -16.69
C SER A 210 0.95 -0.61 -17.49
N HIS A 211 1.12 -1.94 -17.62
CA HIS A 211 2.24 -2.52 -18.38
C HIS A 211 1.83 -3.69 -19.25
N SER A 212 2.65 -3.98 -20.28
CA SER A 212 2.55 -5.19 -21.10
C SER A 212 2.83 -6.45 -20.27
N ILE A 213 2.28 -7.59 -20.69
CA ILE A 213 2.50 -8.90 -20.02
C ILE A 213 4.00 -9.22 -19.92
N THR A 214 4.78 -8.92 -20.97
CA THR A 214 6.22 -9.16 -20.98
C THR A 214 6.96 -8.34 -19.91
N THR A 215 6.54 -7.09 -19.70
CA THR A 215 7.06 -6.25 -18.62
C THR A 215 6.70 -6.78 -17.24
N MET A 216 5.46 -7.26 -17.04
CA MET A 216 5.06 -7.91 -15.78
C MET A 216 5.89 -9.15 -15.48
N ILE A 217 6.07 -10.06 -16.46
CA ILE A 217 6.91 -11.26 -16.32
C ILE A 217 8.31 -10.88 -15.87
N ARG A 218 8.94 -9.92 -16.54
CA ARG A 218 10.30 -9.44 -16.20
C ARG A 218 10.39 -8.92 -14.78
N TRP A 219 9.39 -8.16 -14.30
CA TRP A 219 9.42 -7.60 -12.96
C TRP A 219 9.09 -8.62 -11.86
N HIS A 220 8.21 -9.60 -12.11
CA HIS A 220 8.02 -10.71 -11.21
C HIS A 220 9.28 -11.58 -11.12
N TYR A 221 9.94 -11.86 -12.24
CA TYR A 221 11.22 -12.58 -12.21
C TYR A 221 12.27 -11.84 -11.37
N LYS A 222 12.41 -10.52 -11.55
CA LYS A 222 13.34 -9.70 -10.75
C LYS A 222 13.00 -9.70 -9.26
N LEU A 223 11.73 -9.66 -8.90
CA LEU A 223 11.30 -9.78 -7.52
C LEU A 223 11.83 -11.07 -6.88
N TRP A 224 11.67 -12.20 -7.56
CA TRP A 224 12.11 -13.49 -7.02
C TRP A 224 13.62 -13.67 -7.05
N HIS A 225 14.25 -13.29 -8.15
CA HIS A 225 15.68 -13.49 -8.34
C HIS A 225 16.52 -12.46 -7.58
N ASP A 226 16.21 -11.18 -7.76
CA ASP A 226 17.05 -10.09 -7.25
C ASP A 226 16.70 -9.73 -5.79
N ALA A 227 15.40 -9.59 -5.45
CA ALA A 227 14.98 -9.18 -4.11
C ALA A 227 14.81 -10.35 -3.12
N GLU A 228 14.26 -11.50 -3.55
CA GLU A 228 14.08 -12.68 -2.70
C GLU A 228 15.25 -13.68 -2.77
N GLY A 229 16.27 -13.44 -3.61
CA GLY A 229 17.48 -14.26 -3.73
C GLY A 229 17.23 -15.69 -4.19
N LYS A 230 16.18 -15.94 -5.00
CA LYS A 230 15.85 -17.28 -5.49
C LYS A 230 16.71 -17.66 -6.71
N GLY A 231 17.05 -18.92 -6.83
CA GLY A 231 17.70 -19.43 -8.05
C GLY A 231 16.82 -19.27 -9.29
N ALA A 232 17.41 -19.24 -10.48
CA ALA A 232 16.74 -18.95 -11.75
C ALA A 232 15.50 -19.83 -12.01
N LEU A 233 15.58 -21.14 -11.81
CA LEU A 233 14.45 -22.05 -12.01
C LEU A 233 13.29 -21.78 -11.03
N SER A 234 13.60 -21.56 -9.76
CA SER A 234 12.60 -21.19 -8.75
C SER A 234 11.93 -19.86 -9.07
N SER A 235 12.71 -18.86 -9.56
CA SER A 235 12.20 -17.56 -9.95
C SER A 235 11.25 -17.64 -11.14
N LEU A 236 11.58 -18.48 -12.14
CA LEU A 236 10.70 -18.74 -13.27
C LEU A 236 9.40 -19.44 -12.83
N TRP A 237 9.50 -20.45 -11.98
CA TRP A 237 8.34 -21.16 -11.43
C TRP A 237 7.41 -20.21 -10.66
N LEU A 238 7.93 -19.42 -9.73
CA LEU A 238 7.16 -18.47 -8.94
C LEU A 238 6.55 -17.38 -9.81
N THR A 239 7.26 -16.91 -10.84
CA THR A 239 6.70 -15.98 -11.84
C THR A 239 5.51 -16.60 -12.57
N GLY A 240 5.60 -17.85 -12.99
CA GLY A 240 4.48 -18.58 -13.60
C GLY A 240 3.29 -18.71 -12.66
N MET A 241 3.53 -19.05 -11.39
CA MET A 241 2.50 -19.12 -10.37
C MET A 241 1.81 -17.75 -10.15
N ASN A 242 2.57 -16.65 -10.10
CA ASN A 242 1.98 -15.32 -9.98
C ASN A 242 1.04 -14.98 -11.15
N LEU A 243 1.35 -15.40 -12.38
CA LEU A 243 0.47 -15.18 -13.54
C LEU A 243 -0.84 -16.01 -13.41
N ILE A 244 -0.73 -17.27 -13.00
CA ILE A 244 -1.89 -18.16 -12.81
C ILE A 244 -2.80 -17.60 -11.72
N TYR A 245 -2.24 -17.28 -10.56
CA TYR A 245 -3.03 -16.71 -9.45
C TYR A 245 -3.54 -15.30 -9.72
N GLY A 246 -2.85 -14.52 -10.55
CA GLY A 246 -3.35 -13.23 -11.03
C GLY A 246 -4.62 -13.37 -11.87
N PHE A 247 -4.67 -14.39 -12.74
CA PHE A 247 -5.88 -14.73 -13.49
C PHE A 247 -7.01 -15.23 -12.55
N TYR A 248 -6.68 -16.10 -11.61
CA TYR A 248 -7.62 -16.60 -10.59
C TYR A 248 -8.20 -15.46 -9.74
N LYS A 249 -7.35 -14.52 -9.26
CA LYS A 249 -7.80 -13.33 -8.53
C LYS A 249 -8.82 -12.54 -9.34
N LYS A 250 -8.52 -12.31 -10.62
CA LYS A 250 -9.39 -11.53 -11.51
C LYS A 250 -10.77 -12.17 -11.67
N GLN A 251 -10.86 -13.49 -11.67
CA GLN A 251 -12.15 -14.18 -11.81
C GLN A 251 -12.91 -14.28 -10.47
N LYS A 252 -12.22 -14.55 -9.38
CA LYS A 252 -12.86 -14.83 -8.10
C LYS A 252 -13.09 -13.60 -7.23
N TYR A 253 -12.13 -12.67 -7.22
CA TYR A 253 -12.06 -11.59 -6.26
C TYR A 253 -12.23 -10.19 -6.86
N VAL A 254 -12.45 -10.07 -8.18
CA VAL A 254 -12.79 -8.81 -8.83
C VAL A 254 -14.25 -8.85 -9.24
N LYS A 255 -15.08 -8.11 -8.52
CA LYS A 255 -16.52 -8.00 -8.77
C LYS A 255 -16.81 -6.68 -9.49
N LYS A 256 -17.73 -6.70 -10.44
CA LYS A 256 -18.25 -5.50 -11.07
C LYS A 256 -19.68 -5.28 -10.56
N ALA A 257 -20.02 -4.05 -10.19
CA ALA A 257 -21.42 -3.70 -9.92
C ALA A 257 -22.22 -4.00 -11.19
N GLU A 258 -23.36 -4.66 -11.03
CA GLU A 258 -24.34 -4.77 -12.11
C GLU A 258 -24.82 -3.36 -12.48
N LYS A 259 -24.93 -3.11 -13.78
CA LYS A 259 -25.37 -1.81 -14.30
C LYS A 259 -26.84 -1.60 -14.06
#